data_b0b455c323dec078686ddcd28b8ea221
#
_entry.id   b0b455c323dec078686ddcd28b8ea221
#
_cell.length_a   1.000
_cell.length_b   1.000
_cell.length_c   1.000
_cell.angle_alpha   90.00
_cell.angle_beta   90.00
_cell.angle_gamma   90.00
#
_symmetry.space_group_name_H-M   'P 1'
#
loop_
_entity.id
_entity.type
_entity.pdbx_description
1 polymer ?
#
loop_
_entity_poly.entity_id
_entity_poly.type
_entity_poly.pdbx_seq_one_letter_code
_entity_poly.pdbx_strand_id
1 'polypeptide(L)'
;MKPASKRRVRPTLRSVLGRGHLSVALLAVGLAGISLTLLGVLALRVYANHNLHLIARSINYTVEAAVVFDDSAAANESLALIASTEEVAEAKVFNNEGEQLAHWQRSDTGMLAKLEVQVASALLDDPVNLPIMHQQKKIGHIELVGQGRSLLLFMLSGLAGILFCTVLSALAAQYLSRRLLGDIVRPLRGLASVAHAARRERSFDRRVAEAPIAELNELGNDFNALLDELEVWHSHLQNENQTLAHQASHDSLTGLPNRAFFEGRLSRSVRNATRQQDHLALLFLDSDHFKQINDTLGHAVGDEVLISVADRVRAQLREQDLVARLGGDEFAVLLTPLHSRQDAEHIAEKIVASMKLPVQLDSGRSIATSLSVGIAYYPDDGADPASLLNAADAAMYQAKRKRRGHWQVAQTERSANQINNRS
;
A
#
# COMPACT_ATOMS: atom_id res chain seq x y z
N MET A 1 -0.66 -12.83 34.33
CA MET A 1 0.05 -12.72 33.05
C MET A 1 -0.66 -13.58 32.01
N LYS A 2 -1.38 -12.99 31.05
CA LYS A 2 -1.98 -13.70 29.93
C LYS A 2 -0.90 -13.96 28.87
N PRO A 3 -0.75 -15.16 28.31
CA PRO A 3 0.24 -15.40 27.27
C PRO A 3 -0.11 -14.61 26.01
N ALA A 4 0.87 -13.91 25.48
CA ALA A 4 0.77 -13.17 24.24
C ALA A 4 0.35 -14.13 23.09
N SER A 5 -0.80 -13.90 22.50
CA SER A 5 -1.26 -14.65 21.34
C SER A 5 -0.26 -14.43 20.20
N LYS A 6 0.44 -15.51 19.81
CA LYS A 6 1.28 -15.51 18.60
C LYS A 6 0.41 -15.10 17.42
N ARG A 7 0.58 -13.86 16.93
CA ARG A 7 -0.03 -13.42 15.67
C ARG A 7 0.38 -14.42 14.58
N ARG A 8 -0.53 -15.28 14.15
CA ARG A 8 -0.32 -16.13 12.97
C ARG A 8 -0.02 -15.21 11.79
N VAL A 9 1.21 -15.21 11.34
CA VAL A 9 1.61 -14.50 10.12
C VAL A 9 0.81 -15.13 8.98
N ARG A 10 -0.10 -14.36 8.39
CA ARG A 10 -0.91 -14.83 7.26
C ARG A 10 0.01 -15.10 6.06
N PRO A 11 -0.08 -16.26 5.41
CA PRO A 11 0.75 -16.56 4.25
C PRO A 11 0.49 -15.52 3.14
N THR A 12 1.55 -15.13 2.45
CA THR A 12 1.43 -14.22 1.31
C THR A 12 0.83 -14.96 0.11
N LEU A 13 0.09 -14.27 -0.76
CA LEU A 13 -0.48 -14.82 -1.99
C LEU A 13 0.59 -15.52 -2.83
N ARG A 14 1.81 -14.96 -2.86
CA ARG A 14 3.00 -15.56 -3.47
C ARG A 14 3.30 -16.97 -2.97
N SER A 15 3.28 -17.17 -1.64
CA SER A 15 3.62 -18.46 -1.05
C SER A 15 2.52 -19.49 -1.24
N VAL A 16 1.28 -19.06 -1.30
CA VAL A 16 0.12 -19.98 -1.50
C VAL A 16 0.07 -20.44 -2.96
N LEU A 17 0.11 -19.51 -3.92
CA LEU A 17 0.09 -19.83 -5.35
C LEU A 17 1.31 -20.68 -5.76
N GLY A 18 2.52 -20.29 -5.35
CA GLY A 18 3.74 -21.00 -5.69
C GLY A 18 3.77 -22.43 -5.16
N ARG A 19 3.34 -22.65 -3.90
CA ARG A 19 3.24 -24.00 -3.32
C ARG A 19 2.11 -24.81 -3.96
N GLY A 20 0.96 -24.21 -4.23
CA GLY A 20 -0.17 -24.90 -4.85
C GLY A 20 0.18 -25.44 -6.24
N HIS A 21 0.70 -24.62 -7.13
CA HIS A 21 1.09 -25.03 -8.47
C HIS A 21 2.21 -26.08 -8.47
N LEU A 22 3.22 -25.90 -7.61
CA LEU A 22 4.32 -26.85 -7.50
C LEU A 22 3.82 -28.21 -6.98
N SER A 23 3.00 -28.23 -5.94
CA SER A 23 2.49 -29.51 -5.38
C SER A 23 1.61 -30.27 -6.36
N VAL A 24 0.72 -29.60 -7.09
CA VAL A 24 -0.14 -30.21 -8.11
C VAL A 24 0.70 -30.78 -9.26
N ALA A 25 1.67 -29.99 -9.75
CA ALA A 25 2.55 -30.41 -10.84
C ALA A 25 3.40 -31.63 -10.46
N LEU A 26 4.02 -31.62 -9.26
CA LEU A 26 4.81 -32.75 -8.76
C LEU A 26 3.98 -34.02 -8.57
N LEU A 27 2.77 -33.86 -8.03
CA LEU A 27 1.87 -34.98 -7.81
C LEU A 27 1.40 -35.59 -9.14
N ALA A 28 1.04 -34.77 -10.11
CA ALA A 28 0.61 -35.23 -11.43
C ALA A 28 1.74 -35.95 -12.18
N VAL A 29 2.95 -35.36 -12.20
CA VAL A 29 4.13 -36.00 -12.85
C VAL A 29 4.51 -37.28 -12.14
N GLY A 30 4.49 -37.30 -10.79
CA GLY A 30 4.80 -38.51 -10.02
C GLY A 30 3.80 -39.65 -10.29
N LEU A 31 2.51 -39.35 -10.24
CA LEU A 31 1.47 -40.39 -10.51
C LEU A 31 1.55 -40.90 -11.95
N ALA A 32 1.67 -39.99 -12.94
CA ALA A 32 1.77 -40.39 -14.35
C ALA A 32 3.04 -41.23 -14.60
N GLY A 33 4.18 -40.79 -14.06
CA GLY A 33 5.45 -41.48 -14.22
C GLY A 33 5.44 -42.86 -13.59
N ILE A 34 4.95 -42.99 -12.36
CA ILE A 34 4.81 -44.29 -11.67
C ILE A 34 3.86 -45.22 -12.44
N SER A 35 2.70 -44.71 -12.86
CA SER A 35 1.72 -45.52 -13.61
C SER A 35 2.28 -46.01 -14.93
N LEU A 36 2.98 -45.13 -15.69
CA LEU A 36 3.59 -45.49 -16.99
C LEU A 36 4.73 -46.52 -16.82
N THR A 37 5.56 -46.32 -15.77
CA THR A 37 6.65 -47.25 -15.48
C THR A 37 6.09 -48.63 -15.06
N LEU A 38 5.08 -48.63 -14.20
CA LEU A 38 4.42 -49.89 -13.80
C LEU A 38 3.80 -50.63 -14.96
N LEU A 39 3.07 -49.94 -15.83
CA LEU A 39 2.47 -50.49 -17.03
C LEU A 39 3.53 -51.05 -17.99
N GLY A 40 4.63 -50.31 -18.17
CA GLY A 40 5.74 -50.73 -19.00
C GLY A 40 6.46 -51.96 -18.46
N VAL A 41 6.70 -52.02 -17.15
CA VAL A 41 7.27 -53.23 -16.49
C VAL A 41 6.35 -54.43 -16.69
N LEU A 42 5.04 -54.26 -16.51
CA LEU A 42 4.07 -55.35 -16.70
C LEU A 42 4.07 -55.84 -18.17
N ALA A 43 4.07 -54.93 -19.15
CA ALA A 43 4.15 -55.26 -20.57
C ALA A 43 5.45 -56.00 -20.89
N LEU A 44 6.60 -55.49 -20.37
CA LEU A 44 7.90 -56.09 -20.62
C LEU A 44 8.01 -57.49 -19.95
N ARG A 45 7.40 -57.68 -18.76
CA ARG A 45 7.29 -59.00 -18.12
C ARG A 45 6.57 -60.02 -19.01
N VAL A 46 5.41 -59.64 -19.54
CA VAL A 46 4.62 -60.52 -20.45
C VAL A 46 5.41 -60.85 -21.72
N TYR A 47 6.08 -59.86 -22.29
CA TYR A 47 6.94 -60.03 -23.46
C TYR A 47 8.13 -60.96 -23.18
N ALA A 48 8.85 -60.74 -22.04
CA ALA A 48 9.99 -61.55 -21.68
C ALA A 48 9.60 -63.04 -21.45
N ASN A 49 8.51 -63.29 -20.75
CA ASN A 49 8.01 -64.67 -20.56
C ASN A 49 7.61 -65.35 -21.87
N HIS A 50 6.93 -64.61 -22.78
CA HIS A 50 6.59 -65.13 -24.08
C HIS A 50 7.85 -65.45 -24.90
N ASN A 51 8.84 -64.58 -24.89
CA ASN A 51 10.12 -64.76 -25.61
C ASN A 51 10.91 -65.97 -25.06
N LEU A 52 10.95 -66.14 -23.71
CA LEU A 52 11.58 -67.31 -23.08
C LEU A 52 10.99 -68.63 -23.58
N HIS A 53 9.66 -68.71 -23.71
CA HIS A 53 8.99 -69.88 -24.28
C HIS A 53 9.37 -70.13 -25.72
N LEU A 54 9.55 -69.09 -26.55
CA LEU A 54 10.01 -69.25 -27.93
C LEU A 54 11.46 -69.76 -28.01
N ILE A 55 12.34 -69.19 -27.15
CA ILE A 55 13.73 -69.62 -27.03
C ILE A 55 13.79 -71.08 -26.56
N ALA A 56 12.99 -71.46 -25.56
CA ALA A 56 12.91 -72.84 -25.08
C ALA A 56 12.54 -73.82 -26.18
N ARG A 57 11.58 -73.45 -27.05
CA ARG A 57 11.21 -74.26 -28.23
C ARG A 57 12.33 -74.37 -29.22
N SER A 58 13.06 -73.26 -29.52
CA SER A 58 14.20 -73.27 -30.41
C SER A 58 15.31 -74.20 -29.90
N ILE A 59 15.66 -74.06 -28.61
CA ILE A 59 16.65 -74.94 -27.97
C ILE A 59 16.17 -76.41 -28.02
N ASN A 60 14.87 -76.65 -27.76
CA ASN A 60 14.29 -77.99 -27.79
C ASN A 60 14.54 -78.71 -29.13
N TYR A 61 14.28 -78.06 -30.24
CA TYR A 61 14.57 -78.62 -31.57
C TYR A 61 16.05 -78.89 -31.81
N THR A 62 16.92 -78.01 -31.30
CA THR A 62 18.37 -78.11 -31.59
C THR A 62 19.04 -79.18 -30.72
N VAL A 63 18.62 -79.36 -29.48
CA VAL A 63 19.20 -80.34 -28.53
C VAL A 63 18.54 -81.72 -28.59
N GLU A 64 17.39 -81.89 -29.30
CA GLU A 64 16.65 -83.15 -29.37
C GLU A 64 17.55 -84.32 -29.75
N ALA A 65 18.35 -84.18 -30.86
CA ALA A 65 19.25 -85.23 -31.30
C ALA A 65 20.32 -85.57 -30.25
N ALA A 66 20.90 -84.55 -29.56
CA ALA A 66 21.92 -84.77 -28.58
C ALA A 66 21.37 -85.50 -27.32
N VAL A 67 20.12 -85.23 -26.92
CA VAL A 67 19.43 -85.95 -25.81
C VAL A 67 19.09 -87.35 -26.17
N VAL A 68 18.69 -87.65 -27.44
CA VAL A 68 18.42 -89.05 -27.91
C VAL A 68 19.67 -89.91 -27.86
N PHE A 69 20.85 -89.39 -28.20
CA PHE A 69 22.10 -90.12 -28.19
C PHE A 69 22.94 -89.95 -26.93
N ASP A 70 22.39 -89.29 -25.89
CA ASP A 70 23.06 -89.01 -24.62
C ASP A 70 24.42 -88.32 -24.77
N ASP A 71 24.56 -87.44 -25.82
CA ASP A 71 25.77 -86.71 -26.14
C ASP A 71 25.80 -85.36 -25.41
N SER A 72 26.44 -85.31 -24.29
CA SER A 72 26.56 -84.12 -23.45
C SER A 72 27.41 -83.00 -24.10
N ALA A 73 28.36 -83.33 -24.98
CA ALA A 73 29.20 -82.35 -25.64
C ALA A 73 28.40 -81.62 -26.72
N ALA A 74 27.69 -82.31 -27.54
CA ALA A 74 26.79 -81.73 -28.58
C ALA A 74 25.63 -80.94 -27.92
N ALA A 75 25.09 -81.42 -26.81
CA ALA A 75 24.06 -80.71 -26.05
C ALA A 75 24.56 -79.37 -25.48
N ASN A 76 25.75 -79.32 -24.88
CA ASN A 76 26.35 -78.10 -24.38
C ASN A 76 26.70 -77.09 -25.47
N GLU A 77 27.24 -77.53 -26.61
CA GLU A 77 27.56 -76.67 -27.77
C GLU A 77 26.28 -76.02 -28.34
N SER A 78 25.26 -76.84 -28.56
CA SER A 78 23.97 -76.37 -29.06
C SER A 78 23.26 -75.42 -28.11
N LEU A 79 23.30 -75.72 -26.82
CA LEU A 79 22.75 -74.89 -25.78
C LEU A 79 23.47 -73.53 -25.69
N ALA A 80 24.81 -73.56 -25.65
CA ALA A 80 25.62 -72.35 -25.58
C ALA A 80 25.43 -71.44 -26.79
N LEU A 81 25.29 -71.99 -28.03
CA LEU A 81 25.10 -71.22 -29.25
C LEU A 81 23.84 -70.35 -29.17
N ILE A 82 22.74 -70.87 -28.67
CA ILE A 82 21.45 -70.16 -28.60
C ILE A 82 21.42 -69.29 -27.35
N ALA A 83 21.75 -69.84 -26.18
CA ALA A 83 21.64 -69.14 -24.91
C ALA A 83 22.59 -67.94 -24.79
N SER A 84 23.75 -67.95 -25.47
CA SER A 84 24.69 -66.83 -25.47
C SER A 84 24.19 -65.60 -26.23
N THR A 85 23.37 -65.80 -27.27
CA THR A 85 22.83 -64.73 -28.10
C THR A 85 21.51 -64.17 -27.61
N GLU A 86 20.78 -64.91 -26.80
CA GLU A 86 19.45 -64.56 -26.32
C GLU A 86 19.43 -64.03 -24.88
N GLU A 87 18.28 -63.53 -24.40
CA GLU A 87 18.10 -62.94 -23.06
C GLU A 87 17.88 -64.08 -22.00
N VAL A 88 18.82 -65.03 -21.94
CA VAL A 88 18.83 -66.16 -21.00
C VAL A 88 19.90 -65.93 -19.95
N ALA A 89 19.60 -66.17 -18.67
CA ALA A 89 20.55 -66.15 -17.56
C ALA A 89 21.14 -67.55 -17.30
N GLU A 90 20.31 -68.55 -17.28
CA GLU A 90 20.70 -69.96 -17.10
C GLU A 90 19.86 -70.87 -17.97
N ALA A 91 20.46 -71.89 -18.53
CA ALA A 91 19.79 -72.91 -19.28
C ALA A 91 20.33 -74.31 -18.89
N LYS A 92 19.44 -75.25 -18.61
CA LYS A 92 19.74 -76.63 -18.25
C LYS A 92 18.95 -77.58 -19.08
N VAL A 93 19.60 -78.66 -19.50
CA VAL A 93 18.97 -79.76 -20.24
C VAL A 93 19.11 -81.03 -19.41
N PHE A 94 17.99 -81.66 -19.21
CA PHE A 94 17.92 -82.94 -18.44
C PHE A 94 17.45 -84.09 -19.32
N ASN A 95 18.01 -85.26 -19.10
CA ASN A 95 17.54 -86.53 -19.71
C ASN A 95 16.27 -87.05 -19.04
N ASN A 96 15.75 -88.17 -19.49
CA ASN A 96 14.54 -88.80 -18.91
C ASN A 96 14.74 -89.37 -17.49
N GLU A 97 15.98 -89.61 -17.07
CA GLU A 97 16.36 -90.11 -15.75
C GLU A 97 16.55 -88.91 -14.75
N GLY A 98 16.42 -87.69 -15.24
CA GLY A 98 16.60 -86.47 -14.42
C GLY A 98 18.09 -86.05 -14.27
N GLU A 99 19.01 -86.70 -15.00
CA GLU A 99 20.40 -86.31 -15.00
C GLU A 99 20.65 -85.06 -15.92
N GLN A 100 21.46 -84.15 -15.44
CA GLN A 100 21.80 -82.93 -16.19
C GLN A 100 22.81 -83.20 -17.32
N LEU A 101 22.33 -83.18 -18.57
CA LEU A 101 23.16 -83.43 -19.76
C LEU A 101 23.97 -82.19 -20.19
N ALA A 102 23.36 -80.99 -20.09
CA ALA A 102 24.02 -79.73 -20.46
C ALA A 102 23.64 -78.63 -19.50
N HIS A 103 24.58 -77.72 -19.26
CA HIS A 103 24.40 -76.52 -18.44
C HIS A 103 25.13 -75.33 -19.08
N TRP A 104 24.40 -74.25 -19.24
CA TRP A 104 24.98 -73.00 -19.63
C TRP A 104 24.50 -71.93 -18.64
N GLN A 105 25.45 -71.10 -18.19
CA GLN A 105 25.18 -69.98 -17.31
C GLN A 105 25.95 -68.77 -17.78
N ARG A 106 25.28 -67.66 -17.83
CA ARG A 106 25.91 -66.37 -18.16
C ARG A 106 26.82 -65.91 -17.00
N SER A 107 28.05 -65.62 -17.30
CA SER A 107 28.97 -65.07 -16.32
C SER A 107 28.79 -63.51 -16.25
N ASP A 108 27.87 -63.09 -15.37
CA ASP A 108 27.65 -61.65 -15.14
C ASP A 108 28.62 -61.18 -14.08
N THR A 109 29.60 -60.31 -14.48
CA THR A 109 30.60 -59.71 -13.61
C THR A 109 30.35 -58.22 -13.37
N GLY A 110 29.19 -57.70 -13.72
CA GLY A 110 28.85 -56.28 -13.64
C GLY A 110 28.46 -55.84 -12.22
N MET A 111 28.62 -54.54 -11.94
CA MET A 111 28.21 -53.92 -10.63
C MET A 111 26.71 -54.08 -10.35
N LEU A 112 25.91 -54.22 -11.40
CA LEU A 112 24.45 -54.39 -11.32
C LEU A 112 23.99 -55.83 -11.31
N ALA A 113 24.87 -56.84 -11.46
CA ALA A 113 24.54 -58.26 -11.56
C ALA A 113 23.65 -58.77 -10.38
N LYS A 114 23.91 -58.31 -9.14
CA LYS A 114 23.07 -58.66 -7.98
C LYS A 114 21.64 -58.09 -8.11
N LEU A 115 21.51 -56.88 -8.63
CA LEU A 115 20.19 -56.27 -8.84
C LEU A 115 19.44 -56.91 -10.02
N GLU A 116 20.14 -57.31 -11.06
CA GLU A 116 19.57 -58.02 -12.19
C GLU A 116 18.95 -59.36 -11.73
N VAL A 117 19.67 -60.11 -10.91
CA VAL A 117 19.15 -61.40 -10.31
C VAL A 117 17.93 -61.13 -9.42
N GLN A 118 17.99 -60.07 -8.56
CA GLN A 118 16.84 -59.74 -7.73
C GLN A 118 15.62 -59.31 -8.53
N VAL A 119 15.83 -58.51 -9.58
CA VAL A 119 14.73 -58.07 -10.47
C VAL A 119 14.16 -59.25 -11.22
N ALA A 120 15.03 -60.16 -11.77
CA ALA A 120 14.59 -61.38 -12.44
C ALA A 120 13.75 -62.26 -11.50
N SER A 121 14.22 -62.56 -10.28
CA SER A 121 13.51 -63.40 -9.32
C SER A 121 12.22 -62.79 -8.80
N ALA A 122 12.07 -61.46 -8.82
CA ALA A 122 10.86 -60.76 -8.34
C ALA A 122 9.80 -60.61 -9.45
N LEU A 123 10.22 -60.45 -10.70
CA LEU A 123 9.34 -60.04 -11.80
C LEU A 123 9.14 -61.11 -12.89
N LEU A 124 10.07 -62.02 -13.10
CA LEU A 124 9.90 -63.13 -14.03
C LEU A 124 9.23 -64.29 -13.27
N ASP A 125 8.50 -65.10 -14.03
CA ASP A 125 7.90 -66.32 -13.51
C ASP A 125 8.97 -67.38 -13.21
N ASP A 126 8.58 -68.48 -12.55
CA ASP A 126 9.43 -69.64 -12.29
C ASP A 126 10.13 -70.12 -13.58
N PRO A 127 11.27 -70.83 -13.50
CA PRO A 127 11.98 -71.34 -14.68
C PRO A 127 11.05 -71.98 -15.68
N VAL A 128 11.18 -71.58 -16.94
CA VAL A 128 10.37 -72.14 -18.03
C VAL A 128 10.79 -73.60 -18.24
N ASN A 129 9.89 -74.50 -17.90
CA ASN A 129 10.05 -75.93 -18.05
C ASN A 129 9.37 -76.43 -19.34
N LEU A 130 10.14 -76.93 -20.32
CA LEU A 130 9.60 -77.47 -21.56
C LEU A 130 10.05 -78.90 -21.77
N PRO A 131 9.10 -79.87 -21.94
CA PRO A 131 9.48 -81.20 -22.22
C PRO A 131 10.09 -81.40 -23.61
N ILE A 132 11.17 -82.19 -23.70
CA ILE A 132 11.79 -82.61 -24.97
C ILE A 132 11.06 -83.88 -25.42
N MET A 133 10.48 -83.83 -26.63
CA MET A 133 9.69 -84.91 -27.17
C MET A 133 10.38 -85.48 -28.42
N HIS A 134 10.51 -86.83 -28.44
CA HIS A 134 10.94 -87.51 -29.64
C HIS A 134 9.89 -88.60 -30.00
N GLN A 135 9.33 -88.61 -31.19
CA GLN A 135 8.28 -89.53 -31.62
C GLN A 135 7.13 -89.61 -30.63
N GLN A 136 6.65 -88.52 -30.02
CA GLN A 136 5.61 -88.42 -29.00
C GLN A 136 5.95 -88.95 -27.61
N LYS A 137 7.18 -89.40 -27.38
CA LYS A 137 7.67 -89.81 -26.10
C LYS A 137 8.52 -88.78 -25.45
N LYS A 138 8.29 -88.46 -24.18
CA LYS A 138 9.15 -87.51 -23.42
C LYS A 138 10.51 -88.21 -23.20
N ILE A 139 11.59 -87.56 -23.66
CA ILE A 139 12.99 -87.95 -23.55
C ILE A 139 13.80 -87.14 -22.57
N GLY A 140 13.29 -85.95 -22.17
CA GLY A 140 13.95 -85.04 -21.24
C GLY A 140 13.14 -83.78 -21.01
N HIS A 141 13.75 -82.76 -20.41
CA HIS A 141 13.17 -81.47 -20.29
C HIS A 141 14.25 -80.38 -20.24
N ILE A 142 13.87 -79.13 -20.59
CA ILE A 142 14.71 -77.97 -20.56
C ILE A 142 14.19 -77.03 -19.49
N GLU A 143 15.08 -76.53 -18.68
CA GLU A 143 14.82 -75.42 -17.71
C GLU A 143 15.54 -74.14 -18.19
N LEU A 144 14.79 -73.05 -18.36
CA LEU A 144 15.35 -71.75 -18.71
C LEU A 144 14.99 -70.70 -17.71
N VAL A 145 15.99 -69.93 -17.30
CA VAL A 145 15.84 -68.76 -16.45
C VAL A 145 16.14 -67.49 -17.27
N GLY A 146 15.20 -66.56 -17.28
CA GLY A 146 15.35 -65.29 -18.03
C GLY A 146 16.31 -64.32 -17.37
N GLN A 147 16.93 -63.47 -18.17
CA GLN A 147 17.80 -62.40 -17.71
C GLN A 147 16.98 -61.17 -17.26
N GLY A 148 17.27 -60.64 -16.09
CA GLY A 148 16.59 -59.45 -15.55
C GLY A 148 17.14 -58.10 -16.06
N ARG A 149 18.16 -58.11 -16.95
CA ARG A 149 18.87 -56.90 -17.36
C ARG A 149 17.96 -55.91 -18.10
N SER A 150 17.16 -56.35 -19.05
CA SER A 150 16.25 -55.50 -19.83
C SER A 150 15.17 -54.84 -18.91
N LEU A 151 14.67 -55.63 -17.93
CA LEU A 151 13.71 -55.14 -16.92
C LEU A 151 14.37 -54.07 -16.02
N LEU A 152 15.58 -54.35 -15.53
CA LEU A 152 16.33 -53.41 -14.69
C LEU A 152 16.66 -52.08 -15.42
N LEU A 153 17.15 -52.16 -16.70
CA LEU A 153 17.44 -50.99 -17.50
C LEU A 153 16.17 -50.18 -17.77
N PHE A 154 15.04 -50.84 -18.05
CA PHE A 154 13.77 -50.16 -18.24
C PHE A 154 13.30 -49.45 -16.92
N MET A 155 13.43 -50.10 -15.77
CA MET A 155 13.11 -49.44 -14.49
C MET A 155 14.01 -48.27 -14.17
N LEU A 156 15.32 -48.37 -14.47
CA LEU A 156 16.26 -47.28 -14.27
C LEU A 156 15.99 -46.07 -15.21
N SER A 157 15.69 -46.39 -16.48
CA SER A 157 15.34 -45.36 -17.47
C SER A 157 14.00 -44.68 -17.12
N GLY A 158 13.03 -45.44 -16.62
CA GLY A 158 11.76 -44.92 -16.12
C GLY A 158 11.98 -43.97 -14.94
N LEU A 159 12.82 -44.38 -13.95
CA LEU A 159 13.16 -43.54 -12.82
C LEU A 159 13.88 -42.26 -13.23
N ALA A 160 14.84 -42.37 -14.17
CA ALA A 160 15.56 -41.21 -14.73
C ALA A 160 14.58 -40.25 -15.46
N GLY A 161 13.64 -40.82 -16.23
CA GLY A 161 12.59 -40.07 -16.92
C GLY A 161 11.66 -39.33 -15.94
N ILE A 162 11.24 -40.01 -14.87
CA ILE A 162 10.43 -39.38 -13.80
C ILE A 162 11.19 -38.22 -13.16
N LEU A 163 12.48 -38.42 -12.84
CA LEU A 163 13.32 -37.38 -12.24
C LEU A 163 13.47 -36.17 -13.18
N PHE A 164 13.75 -36.44 -14.46
CA PHE A 164 13.85 -35.40 -15.50
C PHE A 164 12.55 -34.59 -15.62
N CYS A 165 11.41 -35.26 -15.75
CA CYS A 165 10.11 -34.63 -15.86
C CYS A 165 9.76 -33.85 -14.59
N THR A 166 10.15 -34.32 -13.42
CA THR A 166 9.94 -33.64 -12.13
C THR A 166 10.73 -32.32 -12.06
N VAL A 167 12.00 -32.35 -12.46
CA VAL A 167 12.84 -31.14 -12.52
C VAL A 167 12.27 -30.12 -13.52
N LEU A 168 11.92 -30.58 -14.71
CA LEU A 168 11.34 -29.71 -15.76
C LEU A 168 10.02 -29.10 -15.30
N SER A 169 9.15 -29.89 -14.67
CA SER A 169 7.89 -29.42 -14.11
C SER A 169 8.08 -28.39 -12.98
N ALA A 170 9.08 -28.61 -12.11
CA ALA A 170 9.42 -27.65 -11.05
C ALA A 170 9.92 -26.31 -11.63
N LEU A 171 10.75 -26.35 -12.67
CA LEU A 171 11.22 -25.13 -13.36
C LEU A 171 10.07 -24.39 -14.04
N ALA A 172 9.19 -25.10 -14.73
CA ALA A 172 7.99 -24.53 -15.35
C ALA A 172 7.05 -23.89 -14.33
N ALA A 173 6.79 -24.56 -13.21
CA ALA A 173 5.97 -24.05 -12.12
C ALA A 173 6.60 -22.79 -11.50
N GLN A 174 7.92 -22.76 -11.34
CA GLN A 174 8.63 -21.60 -10.81
C GLN A 174 8.58 -20.40 -11.79
N TYR A 175 8.74 -20.64 -13.07
CA TYR A 175 8.60 -19.62 -14.11
C TYR A 175 7.20 -19.02 -14.13
N LEU A 176 6.16 -19.86 -14.18
CA LEU A 176 4.77 -19.43 -14.17
C LEU A 176 4.41 -18.63 -12.90
N SER A 177 4.88 -19.11 -11.73
CA SER A 177 4.70 -18.40 -10.46
C SER A 177 5.33 -17.01 -10.47
N ARG A 178 6.52 -16.84 -11.07
CA ARG A 178 7.18 -15.52 -11.19
C ARG A 178 6.40 -14.59 -12.11
N ARG A 179 5.87 -15.09 -13.21
CA ARG A 179 5.06 -14.33 -14.17
C ARG A 179 3.76 -13.84 -13.52
N LEU A 180 3.00 -14.73 -12.89
CA LEU A 180 1.78 -14.37 -12.17
C LEU A 180 2.03 -13.33 -11.06
N LEU A 181 3.21 -13.37 -10.43
CA LEU A 181 3.59 -12.35 -9.44
C LEU A 181 3.74 -10.96 -10.04
N GLY A 182 4.31 -10.88 -11.25
CA GLY A 182 4.46 -9.62 -12.00
C GLY A 182 3.12 -9.06 -12.43
N ASP A 183 2.31 -9.91 -13.02
CA ASP A 183 1.10 -9.49 -13.73
C ASP A 183 -0.11 -9.24 -12.82
N ILE A 184 -0.17 -9.89 -11.66
CA ILE A 184 -1.32 -9.78 -10.73
C ILE A 184 -0.93 -9.13 -9.39
N VAL A 185 0.09 -9.67 -8.72
CA VAL A 185 0.38 -9.26 -7.33
C VAL A 185 0.97 -7.87 -7.23
N ARG A 186 1.79 -7.46 -8.20
CA ARG A 186 2.38 -6.11 -8.22
C ARG A 186 1.34 -5.02 -8.39
N PRO A 187 0.44 -5.06 -9.40
CA PRO A 187 -0.62 -4.06 -9.54
C PRO A 187 -1.53 -3.98 -8.32
N LEU A 188 -1.96 -5.11 -7.76
CA LEU A 188 -2.78 -5.13 -6.53
C LEU A 188 -2.08 -4.48 -5.34
N ARG A 189 -0.75 -4.68 -5.18
CA ARG A 189 0.01 -3.99 -4.15
C ARG A 189 0.13 -2.49 -4.41
N GLY A 190 0.30 -2.11 -5.68
CA GLY A 190 0.28 -0.71 -6.10
C GLY A 190 -1.02 -0.02 -5.68
N LEU A 191 -2.15 -0.61 -6.03
CA LEU A 191 -3.48 -0.13 -5.66
C LEU A 191 -3.64 -0.04 -4.13
N ALA A 192 -3.25 -1.08 -3.39
CA ALA A 192 -3.30 -1.06 -1.92
C ALA A 192 -2.40 0.03 -1.32
N SER A 193 -1.22 0.31 -1.90
CA SER A 193 -0.31 1.36 -1.41
C SER A 193 -0.87 2.75 -1.63
N VAL A 194 -1.48 3.02 -2.79
CA VAL A 194 -2.14 4.29 -3.10
C VAL A 194 -3.35 4.50 -2.20
N ALA A 195 -4.18 3.46 -2.00
CA ALA A 195 -5.30 3.51 -1.07
C ALA A 195 -4.87 3.80 0.38
N HIS A 196 -3.73 3.25 0.82
CA HIS A 196 -3.16 3.53 2.14
C HIS A 196 -2.66 4.98 2.26
N ALA A 197 -2.02 5.52 1.23
CA ALA A 197 -1.57 6.91 1.19
C ALA A 197 -2.77 7.87 1.24
N ALA A 198 -3.77 7.66 0.40
CA ALA A 198 -5.00 8.45 0.40
C ALA A 198 -5.67 8.48 1.78
N ARG A 199 -5.75 7.32 2.47
CA ARG A 199 -6.41 7.21 3.77
C ARG A 199 -5.61 7.82 4.93
N ARG A 200 -4.27 7.61 4.97
CA ARG A 200 -3.44 8.01 6.12
C ARG A 200 -2.87 9.41 5.98
N GLU A 201 -2.40 9.72 4.79
CA GLU A 201 -1.68 10.96 4.49
C GLU A 201 -2.61 12.03 3.91
N ARG A 202 -3.86 11.65 3.55
CA ARG A 202 -4.81 12.51 2.82
C ARG A 202 -4.18 13.08 1.53
N SER A 203 -3.26 12.33 0.95
CA SER A 203 -2.60 12.65 -0.29
C SER A 203 -3.38 11.96 -1.42
N PHE A 204 -4.00 12.74 -2.29
CA PHE A 204 -4.80 12.27 -3.42
C PHE A 204 -4.07 12.45 -4.75
N ASP A 205 -2.81 12.90 -4.73
CA ASP A 205 -1.96 13.16 -5.89
C ASP A 205 -1.34 11.90 -6.50
N ARG A 206 -1.29 10.80 -5.74
CA ARG A 206 -0.75 9.52 -6.21
C ARG A 206 -1.75 8.80 -7.10
N ARG A 207 -1.23 8.17 -8.17
CA ARG A 207 -2.04 7.37 -9.10
C ARG A 207 -1.56 5.92 -9.14
N VAL A 208 -2.51 5.02 -9.38
CA VAL A 208 -2.23 3.62 -9.66
C VAL A 208 -1.66 3.52 -11.07
N ALA A 209 -0.54 2.80 -11.22
CA ALA A 209 0.08 2.57 -12.51
C ALA A 209 -0.74 1.59 -13.37
N GLU A 210 -0.58 1.65 -14.68
CA GLU A 210 -1.19 0.72 -15.63
C GLU A 210 -0.83 -0.73 -15.32
N ALA A 211 -1.81 -1.62 -15.46
CA ALA A 211 -1.68 -3.05 -15.25
C ALA A 211 -1.72 -3.81 -16.59
N PRO A 212 -0.98 -4.92 -16.72
CA PRO A 212 -0.97 -5.72 -17.97
C PRO A 212 -2.26 -6.53 -18.19
N ILE A 213 -3.09 -6.68 -17.17
CA ILE A 213 -4.37 -7.39 -17.22
C ILE A 213 -5.49 -6.36 -17.32
N ALA A 214 -6.40 -6.53 -18.31
CA ALA A 214 -7.43 -5.58 -18.65
C ALA A 214 -8.32 -5.21 -17.44
N GLU A 215 -8.79 -6.20 -16.70
CA GLU A 215 -9.68 -5.99 -15.54
C GLU A 215 -8.97 -5.25 -14.38
N LEU A 216 -7.67 -5.50 -14.20
CA LEU A 216 -6.87 -4.77 -13.20
C LEU A 216 -6.56 -3.35 -13.65
N ASN A 217 -6.39 -3.13 -14.95
CA ASN A 217 -6.18 -1.81 -15.51
C ASN A 217 -7.46 -0.96 -15.42
N GLU A 218 -8.61 -1.54 -15.74
CA GLU A 218 -9.92 -0.90 -15.58
C GLU A 218 -10.17 -0.50 -14.12
N LEU A 219 -9.96 -1.43 -13.18
CA LEU A 219 -10.04 -1.13 -11.74
C LEU A 219 -9.08 -0.02 -11.32
N GLY A 220 -7.87 0.00 -11.88
CA GLY A 220 -6.88 1.06 -11.64
C GLY A 220 -7.35 2.43 -12.13
N ASN A 221 -7.96 2.48 -13.31
CA ASN A 221 -8.51 3.68 -13.92
C ASN A 221 -9.71 4.22 -13.13
N ASP A 222 -10.65 3.35 -12.74
CA ASP A 222 -11.80 3.72 -11.92
C ASP A 222 -11.35 4.27 -10.57
N PHE A 223 -10.32 3.63 -9.98
CA PHE A 223 -9.75 4.10 -8.72
C PHE A 223 -9.06 5.46 -8.87
N ASN A 224 -8.33 5.70 -9.98
CA ASN A 224 -7.72 6.98 -10.29
C ASN A 224 -8.79 8.07 -10.49
N ALA A 225 -9.87 7.78 -11.20
CA ALA A 225 -10.98 8.71 -11.38
C ALA A 225 -11.63 9.10 -10.04
N LEU A 226 -11.81 8.14 -9.14
CA LEU A 226 -12.30 8.40 -7.78
C LEU A 226 -11.34 9.29 -6.98
N LEU A 227 -10.03 9.10 -7.14
CA LEU A 227 -9.03 9.98 -6.49
C LEU A 227 -9.07 11.40 -7.04
N ASP A 228 -9.27 11.57 -8.36
CA ASP A 228 -9.44 12.89 -8.98
C ASP A 228 -10.64 13.62 -8.39
N GLU A 229 -11.77 12.93 -8.24
CA GLU A 229 -12.98 13.49 -7.63
C GLU A 229 -12.75 13.88 -6.15
N LEU A 230 -12.09 13.02 -5.38
CA LEU A 230 -11.75 13.30 -3.98
C LEU A 230 -10.79 14.50 -3.83
N GLU A 231 -9.83 14.66 -4.74
CA GLU A 231 -8.91 15.80 -4.76
C GLU A 231 -9.65 17.11 -4.99
N VAL A 232 -10.57 17.15 -5.96
CA VAL A 232 -11.44 18.30 -6.23
C VAL A 232 -12.31 18.63 -5.01
N TRP A 233 -12.95 17.64 -4.41
CA TRP A 233 -13.78 17.82 -3.22
C TRP A 233 -12.98 18.35 -2.02
N HIS A 234 -11.79 17.81 -1.79
CA HIS A 234 -10.92 18.25 -0.70
C HIS A 234 -10.48 19.70 -0.87
N SER A 235 -10.08 20.08 -2.08
CA SER A 235 -9.73 21.44 -2.46
C SER A 235 -10.90 22.42 -2.26
N HIS A 236 -12.10 22.03 -2.71
CA HIS A 236 -13.32 22.84 -2.53
C HIS A 236 -13.62 23.06 -1.04
N LEU A 237 -13.57 22.00 -0.23
CA LEU A 237 -13.82 22.08 1.20
C LEU A 237 -12.80 22.97 1.94
N GLN A 238 -11.53 22.93 1.52
CA GLN A 238 -10.49 23.80 2.07
C GLN A 238 -10.77 25.27 1.77
N ASN A 239 -11.12 25.57 0.52
CA ASN A 239 -11.46 26.94 0.09
C ASN A 239 -12.70 27.47 0.83
N GLU A 240 -13.73 26.65 0.96
CA GLU A 240 -14.95 27.00 1.69
C GLU A 240 -14.65 27.28 3.18
N ASN A 241 -13.86 26.42 3.83
CA ASN A 241 -13.44 26.64 5.21
C ASN A 241 -12.61 27.91 5.37
N GLN A 242 -11.72 28.25 4.43
CA GLN A 242 -10.97 29.49 4.45
C GLN A 242 -11.88 30.69 4.29
N THR A 243 -12.85 30.63 3.38
CA THR A 243 -13.83 31.70 3.15
C THR A 243 -14.69 31.90 4.42
N LEU A 244 -15.21 30.81 5.00
CA LEU A 244 -15.99 30.88 6.24
C LEU A 244 -15.15 31.43 7.40
N ALA A 245 -13.90 31.03 7.57
CA ALA A 245 -13.01 31.53 8.59
C ALA A 245 -12.72 33.03 8.38
N HIS A 246 -12.57 33.48 7.13
CA HIS A 246 -12.41 34.89 6.81
C HIS A 246 -13.68 35.69 7.14
N GLN A 247 -14.86 35.23 6.71
CA GLN A 247 -16.14 35.86 7.03
C GLN A 247 -16.41 35.90 8.53
N ALA A 248 -16.05 34.85 9.27
CA ALA A 248 -16.20 34.82 10.73
C ALA A 248 -15.27 35.78 11.46
N SER A 249 -14.20 36.25 10.84
CA SER A 249 -13.17 37.09 11.45
C SER A 249 -13.09 38.51 10.91
N HIS A 250 -13.76 38.81 9.77
CA HIS A 250 -13.70 40.13 9.14
C HIS A 250 -15.09 40.71 8.91
N ASP A 251 -15.16 42.01 8.83
CA ASP A 251 -16.36 42.76 8.49
C ASP A 251 -16.55 42.77 6.97
N SER A 252 -17.71 42.39 6.49
CA SER A 252 -17.97 42.20 5.05
C SER A 252 -17.99 43.49 4.24
N LEU A 253 -18.23 44.64 4.88
CA LEU A 253 -18.26 45.94 4.19
C LEU A 253 -16.86 46.51 4.02
N THR A 254 -16.09 46.59 5.09
CA THR A 254 -14.80 47.29 5.12
C THR A 254 -13.59 46.38 4.91
N GLY A 255 -13.78 45.05 4.96
CA GLY A 255 -12.70 44.06 4.93
C GLY A 255 -11.76 44.13 6.14
N LEU A 256 -12.04 44.93 7.13
CA LEU A 256 -11.30 44.96 8.39
C LEU A 256 -11.66 43.77 9.28
N PRO A 257 -10.79 43.37 10.20
CA PRO A 257 -11.14 42.49 11.32
C PRO A 257 -12.43 42.94 12.02
N ASN A 258 -13.29 41.98 12.36
CA ASN A 258 -14.54 42.25 13.05
C ASN A 258 -14.35 42.29 14.59
N ARG A 259 -15.41 42.58 15.32
CA ARG A 259 -15.42 42.64 16.79
C ARG A 259 -14.86 41.35 17.43
N ALA A 260 -15.30 40.18 16.98
CA ALA A 260 -14.87 38.91 17.57
C ALA A 260 -13.37 38.67 17.43
N PHE A 261 -12.81 38.95 16.25
CA PHE A 261 -11.38 38.87 16.03
C PHE A 261 -10.60 39.87 16.88
N PHE A 262 -11.09 41.12 16.96
CA PHE A 262 -10.47 42.17 17.75
C PHE A 262 -10.40 41.82 19.24
N GLU A 263 -11.51 41.40 19.84
CA GLU A 263 -11.58 41.02 21.27
C GLU A 263 -10.66 39.84 21.57
N GLY A 264 -10.60 38.82 20.65
CA GLY A 264 -9.66 37.72 20.78
C GLY A 264 -8.19 38.15 20.72
N ARG A 265 -7.87 39.12 19.86
CA ARG A 265 -6.50 39.68 19.72
C ARG A 265 -6.14 40.55 20.95
N LEU A 266 -7.03 41.42 21.35
CA LEU A 266 -6.87 42.25 22.58
C LEU A 266 -6.60 41.37 23.80
N SER A 267 -7.40 40.35 24.03
CA SER A 267 -7.23 39.42 25.14
C SER A 267 -5.87 38.71 25.13
N ARG A 268 -5.36 38.33 23.92
CA ARG A 268 -4.01 37.77 23.77
C ARG A 268 -2.92 38.80 24.05
N SER A 269 -3.08 40.01 23.53
CA SER A 269 -2.09 41.09 23.74
C SER A 269 -1.98 41.52 25.18
N VAL A 270 -3.09 41.64 25.90
CA VAL A 270 -3.11 41.94 27.37
C VAL A 270 -2.40 40.82 28.14
N ARG A 271 -2.69 39.55 27.88
CA ARG A 271 -1.99 38.44 28.54
C ARG A 271 -0.48 38.45 28.30
N ASN A 272 -0.05 38.77 27.07
CA ASN A 272 1.37 38.86 26.74
C ASN A 272 2.02 40.05 27.44
N ALA A 273 1.39 41.23 27.40
CA ALA A 273 1.86 42.44 28.08
C ALA A 273 1.98 42.24 29.60
N THR A 274 1.04 41.52 30.23
CA THR A 274 1.14 41.13 31.64
C THR A 274 2.40 40.29 31.94
N ARG A 275 2.74 39.35 31.07
CA ARG A 275 3.89 38.47 31.25
C ARG A 275 5.24 39.17 30.98
N GLN A 276 5.26 40.08 30.03
CA GLN A 276 6.48 40.76 29.59
C GLN A 276 6.67 42.13 30.25
N GLN A 277 5.68 42.58 31.05
CA GLN A 277 5.60 43.91 31.61
C GLN A 277 5.63 45.01 30.55
N ASP A 278 5.04 44.71 29.38
CA ASP A 278 4.92 45.63 28.26
C ASP A 278 3.68 46.51 28.35
N HIS A 279 3.65 47.57 27.58
CA HIS A 279 2.52 48.47 27.46
C HIS A 279 1.84 48.30 26.11
N LEU A 280 0.53 48.55 26.05
CA LEU A 280 -0.26 48.67 24.85
C LEU A 280 -1.24 49.82 24.95
N ALA A 281 -1.71 50.33 23.84
CA ALA A 281 -2.79 51.31 23.80
C ALA A 281 -3.96 50.80 22.96
N LEU A 282 -5.14 51.08 23.44
CA LEU A 282 -6.40 50.85 22.76
C LEU A 282 -7.02 52.21 22.38
N LEU A 283 -7.29 52.39 21.06
CA LEU A 283 -8.04 53.51 20.57
C LEU A 283 -9.45 53.05 20.20
N PHE A 284 -10.47 53.71 20.70
CA PHE A 284 -11.85 53.51 20.29
C PHE A 284 -12.29 54.69 19.47
N LEU A 285 -12.84 54.44 18.28
CA LEU A 285 -13.14 55.47 17.31
C LEU A 285 -14.62 55.37 16.91
N ASP A 286 -15.23 56.51 16.67
CA ASP A 286 -16.61 56.60 16.21
C ASP A 286 -16.75 57.73 15.17
N SER A 287 -17.48 57.46 14.09
CA SER A 287 -17.69 58.41 12.99
C SER A 287 -18.78 59.43 13.39
N ASP A 288 -18.34 60.70 13.45
CA ASP A 288 -19.25 61.77 13.84
C ASP A 288 -20.33 61.99 12.73
N HIS A 289 -21.58 62.16 13.21
CA HIS A 289 -22.75 62.45 12.34
C HIS A 289 -23.10 61.33 11.34
N PHE A 290 -22.57 60.09 11.51
CA PHE A 290 -22.79 58.98 10.57
C PHE A 290 -24.28 58.67 10.36
N LYS A 291 -25.07 58.69 11.44
CA LYS A 291 -26.51 58.48 11.34
C LYS A 291 -27.17 59.59 10.49
N GLN A 292 -26.76 60.86 10.60
CA GLN A 292 -27.29 61.93 9.80
C GLN A 292 -26.91 61.77 8.31
N ILE A 293 -25.71 61.25 8.01
CA ILE A 293 -25.29 60.90 6.62
C ILE A 293 -26.25 59.85 6.06
N ASN A 294 -26.50 58.75 6.79
CA ASN A 294 -27.42 57.72 6.41
C ASN A 294 -28.87 58.23 6.20
N ASP A 295 -29.35 59.01 7.14
CA ASP A 295 -30.71 59.55 7.08
C ASP A 295 -30.92 60.55 5.93
N THR A 296 -29.87 61.27 5.54
CA THR A 296 -29.97 62.32 4.50
C THR A 296 -29.60 61.81 3.10
N LEU A 297 -28.61 60.93 3.00
CA LEU A 297 -28.00 60.52 1.73
C LEU A 297 -28.17 59.04 1.40
N GLY A 298 -28.75 58.29 2.32
CA GLY A 298 -29.02 56.84 2.17
C GLY A 298 -27.86 55.97 2.62
N HIS A 299 -28.14 54.69 2.93
CA HIS A 299 -27.19 53.71 3.45
C HIS A 299 -26.02 53.43 2.50
N ALA A 300 -26.24 53.46 1.19
CA ALA A 300 -25.17 53.20 0.22
C ALA A 300 -24.04 54.28 0.32
N VAL A 301 -24.41 55.55 0.54
CA VAL A 301 -23.44 56.61 0.79
C VAL A 301 -22.75 56.45 2.13
N GLY A 302 -23.47 56.01 3.16
CA GLY A 302 -22.87 55.68 4.46
C GLY A 302 -21.84 54.58 4.35
N ASP A 303 -22.12 53.55 3.56
CA ASP A 303 -21.20 52.43 3.32
C ASP A 303 -19.90 52.90 2.64
N GLU A 304 -19.98 53.78 1.62
CA GLU A 304 -18.82 54.37 0.99
C GLU A 304 -17.99 55.21 1.99
N VAL A 305 -18.66 55.96 2.88
CA VAL A 305 -17.99 56.71 3.95
C VAL A 305 -17.26 55.77 4.91
N LEU A 306 -17.89 54.65 5.33
CA LEU A 306 -17.25 53.68 6.25
C LEU A 306 -16.04 53.03 5.59
N ILE A 307 -16.11 52.65 4.32
CA ILE A 307 -14.97 52.11 3.57
C ILE A 307 -13.82 53.14 3.54
N SER A 308 -14.12 54.40 3.20
CA SER A 308 -13.12 55.47 3.20
C SER A 308 -12.49 55.74 4.56
N VAL A 309 -13.30 55.68 5.64
CA VAL A 309 -12.80 55.78 7.03
C VAL A 309 -11.87 54.64 7.36
N ALA A 310 -12.26 53.39 7.05
CA ALA A 310 -11.47 52.20 7.28
C ALA A 310 -10.08 52.32 6.61
N ASP A 311 -10.04 52.70 5.33
CA ASP A 311 -8.80 52.84 4.55
C ASP A 311 -7.91 53.95 5.13
N ARG A 312 -8.48 55.08 5.49
CA ARG A 312 -7.73 56.22 6.06
C ARG A 312 -7.14 55.87 7.41
N VAL A 313 -7.89 55.16 8.28
CA VAL A 313 -7.37 54.70 9.58
C VAL A 313 -6.25 53.72 9.37
N ARG A 314 -6.46 52.74 8.50
CA ARG A 314 -5.44 51.70 8.17
C ARG A 314 -4.15 52.31 7.67
N ALA A 315 -4.23 53.35 6.81
CA ALA A 315 -3.06 54.04 6.26
C ALA A 315 -2.20 54.78 7.31
N GLN A 316 -2.70 55.04 8.51
CA GLN A 316 -1.95 55.66 9.61
C GLN A 316 -1.23 54.67 10.50
N LEU A 317 -1.47 53.35 10.31
CA LEU A 317 -1.02 52.29 11.20
C LEU A 317 0.17 51.52 10.60
N ARG A 318 0.98 50.94 11.46
CA ARG A 318 2.07 50.03 11.07
C ARG A 318 1.51 48.60 10.86
N GLU A 319 2.28 47.75 10.22
CA GLU A 319 1.89 46.34 9.94
C GLU A 319 1.55 45.53 11.22
N GLN A 320 2.19 45.86 12.32
CA GLN A 320 1.97 45.19 13.62
C GLN A 320 0.75 45.69 14.38
N ASP A 321 0.25 46.90 14.05
CA ASP A 321 -0.94 47.44 14.68
C ASP A 321 -2.19 46.82 14.07
N LEU A 322 -3.27 46.78 14.85
CA LEU A 322 -4.52 46.19 14.42
C LEU A 322 -5.62 47.25 14.38
N VAL A 323 -6.30 47.37 13.26
CA VAL A 323 -7.58 48.09 13.17
C VAL A 323 -8.71 47.09 12.91
N ALA A 324 -9.87 47.35 13.53
CA ALA A 324 -11.07 46.55 13.38
C ALA A 324 -12.31 47.44 13.33
N ARG A 325 -13.37 46.96 12.68
CA ARG A 325 -14.71 47.55 12.77
C ARG A 325 -15.53 46.76 13.77
N LEU A 326 -16.02 47.41 14.83
CA LEU A 326 -16.75 46.77 15.91
C LEU A 326 -18.25 46.63 15.59
N GLY A 327 -18.77 47.47 14.71
CA GLY A 327 -20.15 47.46 14.25
C GLY A 327 -20.64 48.91 14.03
N GLY A 328 -21.63 49.06 13.15
CA GLY A 328 -22.14 50.41 12.82
C GLY A 328 -21.02 51.34 12.32
N ASP A 329 -20.80 52.43 13.03
CA ASP A 329 -19.77 53.47 12.78
C ASP A 329 -18.59 53.42 13.76
N GLU A 330 -18.49 52.33 14.60
CA GLU A 330 -17.47 52.11 15.59
C GLU A 330 -16.26 51.35 15.03
N PHE A 331 -15.07 51.88 15.28
CA PHE A 331 -13.80 51.23 14.98
C PHE A 331 -12.92 51.15 16.22
N ALA A 332 -12.01 50.19 16.24
CA ALA A 332 -11.01 50.08 17.31
C ALA A 332 -9.61 49.87 16.71
N VAL A 333 -8.61 50.45 17.34
CA VAL A 333 -7.20 50.27 17.01
C VAL A 333 -6.46 49.76 18.22
N LEU A 334 -5.67 48.71 18.03
CA LEU A 334 -4.78 48.16 19.06
C LEU A 334 -3.33 48.42 18.65
N LEU A 335 -2.61 49.17 19.46
CA LEU A 335 -1.20 49.46 19.28
C LEU A 335 -0.37 48.58 20.21
N THR A 336 0.42 47.68 19.61
CA THR A 336 1.22 46.74 20.44
C THR A 336 2.43 46.23 19.63
N PRO A 337 3.69 46.30 20.17
CA PRO A 337 4.04 46.92 21.46
C PRO A 337 3.95 48.47 21.40
N LEU A 338 3.67 49.10 22.56
CA LEU A 338 3.68 50.54 22.67
C LEU A 338 4.99 50.99 23.34
N HIS A 339 5.75 51.84 22.64
CA HIS A 339 7.02 52.34 23.17
C HIS A 339 6.86 53.59 24.02
N SER A 340 5.91 54.42 23.67
CA SER A 340 5.58 55.64 24.49
C SER A 340 4.11 56.00 24.34
N ARG A 341 3.53 56.70 25.37
CA ARG A 341 2.18 57.23 25.28
C ARG A 341 2.04 58.26 24.14
N GLN A 342 3.10 59.01 23.87
CA GLN A 342 3.14 59.97 22.78
C GLN A 342 2.96 59.34 21.39
N ASP A 343 3.40 58.06 21.22
CA ASP A 343 3.18 57.36 19.96
C ASP A 343 1.68 57.13 19.68
N ALA A 344 0.91 56.76 20.72
CA ALA A 344 -0.53 56.54 20.59
C ALA A 344 -1.26 57.88 20.35
N GLU A 345 -0.89 58.97 21.06
CA GLU A 345 -1.44 60.27 20.88
C GLU A 345 -1.15 60.81 19.46
N HIS A 346 0.05 60.59 18.96
CA HIS A 346 0.43 60.99 17.62
C HIS A 346 -0.32 60.25 16.53
N ILE A 347 -0.56 58.91 16.73
CA ILE A 347 -1.38 58.14 15.80
C ILE A 347 -2.83 58.60 15.86
N ALA A 348 -3.40 58.90 17.02
CA ALA A 348 -4.74 59.43 17.12
C ALA A 348 -4.88 60.79 16.43
N GLU A 349 -3.88 61.69 16.61
CA GLU A 349 -3.83 62.97 15.92
C GLU A 349 -3.78 62.80 14.37
N LYS A 350 -2.95 61.91 13.84
CA LYS A 350 -2.88 61.59 12.43
C LYS A 350 -4.20 61.05 11.90
N ILE A 351 -4.84 60.14 12.62
CA ILE A 351 -6.15 59.57 12.26
C ILE A 351 -7.18 60.73 12.15
N VAL A 352 -7.29 61.58 13.16
CA VAL A 352 -8.23 62.71 13.17
C VAL A 352 -7.89 63.68 12.03
N ALA A 353 -6.61 63.99 11.81
CA ALA A 353 -6.17 64.88 10.73
C ALA A 353 -6.49 64.32 9.35
N SER A 354 -6.43 63.00 9.13
CA SER A 354 -6.73 62.36 7.84
C SER A 354 -8.21 62.51 7.46
N MET A 355 -9.09 62.78 8.41
CA MET A 355 -10.52 62.99 8.16
C MET A 355 -10.85 64.43 7.70
N LYS A 356 -9.91 65.37 7.78
CA LYS A 356 -10.12 66.75 7.28
C LYS A 356 -10.31 66.81 5.78
N LEU A 357 -9.78 65.86 5.05
CA LEU A 357 -10.03 65.74 3.63
C LEU A 357 -11.42 65.13 3.39
N PRO A 358 -12.27 65.77 2.57
CA PRO A 358 -13.56 65.23 2.23
C PRO A 358 -13.46 63.83 1.63
N VAL A 359 -14.42 62.95 1.92
CA VAL A 359 -14.56 61.66 1.28
C VAL A 359 -15.13 61.88 -0.12
N GLN A 360 -14.45 61.37 -1.13
CA GLN A 360 -14.92 61.39 -2.51
C GLN A 360 -15.80 60.18 -2.72
N LEU A 361 -17.05 60.41 -3.12
CA LEU A 361 -18.01 59.34 -3.44
C LEU A 361 -17.90 58.95 -4.91
N ASP A 362 -18.31 57.73 -5.24
CA ASP A 362 -18.40 57.25 -6.63
C ASP A 362 -19.33 58.11 -7.48
N SER A 363 -20.33 58.77 -6.86
CA SER A 363 -21.21 59.75 -7.53
C SER A 363 -20.53 61.08 -7.91
N GLY A 364 -19.24 61.27 -7.56
CA GLY A 364 -18.50 62.54 -7.78
C GLY A 364 -18.76 63.61 -6.72
N ARG A 365 -19.61 63.35 -5.70
CA ARG A 365 -19.84 64.24 -4.56
C ARG A 365 -18.77 64.07 -3.49
N SER A 366 -18.55 65.13 -2.71
CA SER A 366 -17.61 65.11 -1.59
C SER A 366 -18.35 65.30 -0.28
N ILE A 367 -18.05 64.45 0.72
CA ILE A 367 -18.65 64.52 2.07
C ILE A 367 -17.58 64.82 3.10
N ALA A 368 -17.79 65.83 3.93
CA ALA A 368 -16.97 66.07 5.09
C ALA A 368 -17.44 65.18 6.26
N THR A 369 -16.51 64.43 6.82
CA THR A 369 -16.75 63.62 8.02
C THR A 369 -15.63 63.85 9.01
N SER A 370 -15.86 63.45 10.28
CA SER A 370 -14.81 63.49 11.32
C SER A 370 -14.90 62.24 12.16
N LEU A 371 -13.84 61.97 12.93
CA LEU A 371 -13.78 60.88 13.91
C LEU A 371 -13.52 61.45 15.29
N SER A 372 -14.26 60.93 16.28
CA SER A 372 -13.97 61.14 17.69
C SER A 372 -13.20 59.92 18.20
N VAL A 373 -12.09 60.13 18.92
CA VAL A 373 -11.18 59.05 19.34
C VAL A 373 -10.95 59.12 20.83
N GLY A 374 -11.12 57.97 21.50
CA GLY A 374 -10.74 57.76 22.90
C GLY A 374 -9.53 56.87 23.01
N ILE A 375 -8.58 57.17 23.86
CA ILE A 375 -7.33 56.44 24.07
C ILE A 375 -7.31 55.87 25.46
N ALA A 376 -7.05 54.58 25.64
CA ALA A 376 -6.79 53.96 26.95
C ALA A 376 -5.47 53.18 26.93
N TYR A 377 -4.73 53.22 28.00
CA TYR A 377 -3.43 52.58 28.16
C TYR A 377 -3.47 51.41 29.14
N TYR A 378 -2.90 50.28 28.69
CA TYR A 378 -2.67 49.17 29.58
C TYR A 378 -1.28 49.29 30.23
N PRO A 379 -1.11 49.05 31.53
CA PRO A 379 -2.14 48.63 32.50
C PRO A 379 -2.87 49.79 33.21
N ASP A 380 -2.59 51.04 32.91
CA ASP A 380 -2.96 52.19 33.72
C ASP A 380 -4.48 52.47 33.74
N ASP A 381 -5.17 52.34 32.61
CA ASP A 381 -6.58 52.64 32.43
C ASP A 381 -7.48 51.41 32.45
N GLY A 382 -6.88 50.21 32.60
CA GLY A 382 -7.62 48.96 32.71
C GLY A 382 -6.69 47.75 32.90
N ALA A 383 -7.06 46.85 33.82
CA ALA A 383 -6.26 45.65 34.13
C ALA A 383 -6.63 44.44 33.26
N ASP A 384 -7.75 44.46 32.55
CA ASP A 384 -8.29 43.42 31.70
C ASP A 384 -8.85 44.00 30.40
N PRO A 385 -9.09 43.17 29.36
CA PRO A 385 -9.57 43.64 28.07
C PRO A 385 -10.89 44.42 28.10
N ALA A 386 -11.81 44.04 28.97
CA ALA A 386 -13.12 44.66 29.03
C ALA A 386 -13.05 46.05 29.71
N SER A 387 -12.29 46.17 30.79
CA SER A 387 -12.06 47.45 31.48
C SER A 387 -11.32 48.44 30.59
N LEU A 388 -10.35 47.98 29.81
CA LEU A 388 -9.60 48.81 28.84
C LEU A 388 -10.50 49.32 27.72
N LEU A 389 -11.38 48.43 27.19
CA LEU A 389 -12.32 48.80 26.12
C LEU A 389 -13.31 49.86 26.63
N ASN A 390 -13.85 49.68 27.83
CA ASN A 390 -14.78 50.61 28.46
C ASN A 390 -14.11 51.97 28.73
N ALA A 391 -12.84 52.00 29.16
CA ALA A 391 -12.09 53.23 29.41
C ALA A 391 -11.87 54.02 28.08
N ALA A 392 -11.51 53.33 27.00
CA ALA A 392 -11.35 53.94 25.69
C ALA A 392 -12.68 54.51 25.14
N ASP A 393 -13.79 53.74 25.26
CA ASP A 393 -15.14 54.20 24.89
C ASP A 393 -15.56 55.42 25.69
N ALA A 394 -15.41 55.41 27.00
CA ALA A 394 -15.70 56.56 27.86
C ALA A 394 -14.87 57.82 27.41
N ALA A 395 -13.60 57.66 27.12
CA ALA A 395 -12.76 58.73 26.63
C ALA A 395 -13.23 59.24 25.26
N MET A 396 -13.63 58.37 24.35
CA MET A 396 -14.19 58.76 23.02
C MET A 396 -15.50 59.54 23.20
N TYR A 397 -16.36 59.13 24.10
CA TYR A 397 -17.59 59.88 24.44
C TYR A 397 -17.30 61.28 24.99
N GLN A 398 -16.26 61.42 25.82
CA GLN A 398 -15.80 62.73 26.30
C GLN A 398 -15.27 63.60 25.14
N ALA A 399 -14.54 63.00 24.20
CA ALA A 399 -14.08 63.71 22.99
C ALA A 399 -15.27 64.28 22.19
N LYS A 400 -16.32 63.45 21.97
CA LYS A 400 -17.57 63.87 21.29
C LYS A 400 -18.26 65.05 21.97
N ARG A 401 -18.32 65.01 23.31
CA ARG A 401 -19.00 66.06 24.11
C ARG A 401 -18.22 67.40 24.11
N LYS A 402 -16.90 67.35 24.19
CA LYS A 402 -16.07 68.58 24.20
C LYS A 402 -16.04 69.24 22.84
N ARG A 403 -15.71 68.48 21.85
CA ARG A 403 -15.63 68.93 20.41
C ARG A 403 -15.47 67.71 19.51
N ARG A 404 -16.36 67.49 18.57
CA ARG A 404 -16.21 66.44 17.57
C ARG A 404 -14.97 66.63 16.72
N GLY A 405 -14.47 65.53 16.12
CA GLY A 405 -13.24 65.59 15.37
C GLY A 405 -11.98 65.80 16.23
N HIS A 406 -11.98 65.22 17.45
CA HIS A 406 -10.87 65.34 18.39
C HIS A 406 -10.61 64.00 19.06
N TRP A 407 -9.48 63.92 19.74
CA TRP A 407 -9.13 62.73 20.58
C TRP A 407 -9.05 63.14 22.04
N GLN A 408 -9.24 62.15 22.94
CA GLN A 408 -9.18 62.32 24.38
C GLN A 408 -8.57 61.09 25.03
N VAL A 409 -7.69 61.24 26.00
CA VAL A 409 -7.16 60.13 26.82
C VAL A 409 -8.11 59.84 27.96
N ALA A 410 -8.26 58.54 28.35
CA ALA A 410 -9.00 58.10 29.50
C ALA A 410 -8.49 58.84 30.77
N GLN A 411 -9.43 59.30 31.63
CA GLN A 411 -9.08 59.92 32.92
C GLN A 411 -9.17 58.82 34.00
N THR A 412 -8.01 58.35 34.46
CA THR A 412 -7.97 57.46 35.63
C THR A 412 -8.43 58.24 36.88
N GLU A 413 -9.30 57.71 37.70
CA GLU A 413 -9.81 58.33 38.95
C GLU A 413 -8.69 58.78 39.88
N ARG A 414 -7.47 58.34 39.75
CA ARG A 414 -6.28 58.81 40.48
C ARG A 414 -5.93 60.26 40.19
N SER A 415 -6.23 60.81 39.04
CA SER A 415 -5.94 62.20 38.65
C SER A 415 -6.99 63.17 39.22
N ALA A 416 -8.25 62.74 39.40
CA ALA A 416 -9.31 63.56 39.96
C ALA A 416 -9.09 63.88 41.45
N ASN A 417 -8.47 62.96 42.21
CA ASN A 417 -8.19 63.18 43.67
C ASN A 417 -6.96 64.07 43.91
N GLN A 418 -6.08 64.30 42.92
CA GLN A 418 -4.93 65.19 43.07
C GLN A 418 -5.28 66.70 42.81
N ILE A 419 -6.35 66.95 42.08
CA ILE A 419 -6.81 68.35 41.82
C ILE A 419 -7.65 68.86 43.00
N ASN A 420 -8.41 67.99 43.66
CA ASN A 420 -9.22 68.39 44.83
C ASN A 420 -8.40 68.61 46.12
N ASN A 421 -7.14 68.24 46.19
CA ASN A 421 -6.27 68.44 47.37
C ASN A 421 -5.34 69.66 47.23
N ARG A 422 -5.54 70.49 46.19
CA ARG A 422 -4.75 71.74 45.92
C ARG A 422 -5.63 73.01 45.91
N SER A 423 -6.88 72.94 46.39
CA SER A 423 -7.72 74.11 46.58
C SER A 423 -7.94 74.41 48.07
#